data_d20f5ca86f2ea95d10937b154d282656
#
_entry.id   d20f5ca86f2ea95d10937b154d282656
#
_cell.length_a   1.000
_cell.length_b   1.000
_cell.length_c   1.000
_cell.angle_alpha   90.00
_cell.angle_beta   90.00
_cell.angle_gamma   90.00
#
_symmetry.space_group_name_H-M   'P 1'
#
loop_
_entity.id
_entity.type
_entity.pdbx_description
1 polymer ?
#
loop_
_entity_poly.entity_id
_entity_poly.type
_entity_poly.pdbx_seq_one_letter_code
_entity_poly.pdbx_strand_id
1 'polypeptide(L)'
;MSHTIEITEPVERSAQRERQGFHELDRKAVALTMGGVLIAIFMGSLDQTIVATALPTIAKSLHAFGSYSAVVTAYLIASTVALPIGGKLSDVYGRKRFLIGGMAWFVVASALCGLAQTMTQLIFFRALKGLGTGVMQAAANTTIADLYPPIRRGRSIGMVAMISIVANIVGPLLGGYLTDGPGWRYIFLINVPVGLVGCIVVARFFPPIRRPAVKNFKIDYLGSLSMVGGVVPILWALQKVGDGDRWLSCGIAIPIGLGILFIATFIAVERRVEHPIVPMHMFRNSIISISLLNSGLSMAALFGVTIFVPLFLQAVLHASARESGQILLPFSITIALIATATGHLVGCLGRYRTLALGGAAIAVGGAYLLAHMSPDTSRMALLSNTVITGFGLAMIMPIYNLTVQNAAHLTVLGVATSMVYFVRYVSSSIGVAVYGTILTTHTKSAGLASALNSVYWVIAGLLVTVFVATMFLREIPLRRSNVEDQAALE
;
A
#
# COMPACT_ATOMS: atom_id res chain seq x y z
N MET A 1 35.96 50.40 -4.76
CA MET A 1 34.61 50.40 -4.15
C MET A 1 33.87 49.16 -4.63
N SER A 2 33.93 48.11 -3.85
CA SER A 2 33.32 46.82 -4.15
C SER A 2 31.91 46.79 -3.53
N HIS A 3 30.90 46.71 -4.35
CA HIS A 3 29.53 46.40 -3.91
C HIS A 3 29.40 44.87 -3.80
N THR A 4 29.58 44.32 -2.59
CA THR A 4 29.18 42.96 -2.23
C THR A 4 27.69 43.00 -1.97
N ILE A 5 26.89 42.44 -2.88
CA ILE A 5 25.42 42.32 -2.69
C ILE A 5 25.17 41.22 -1.70
N GLU A 6 24.66 41.60 -0.53
CA GLU A 6 24.13 40.67 0.52
C GLU A 6 22.90 39.95 0.00
N ILE A 7 23.08 38.73 -0.55
CA ILE A 7 21.98 37.83 -0.96
C ILE A 7 21.60 36.84 0.17
N THR A 8 22.25 36.90 1.31
CA THR A 8 22.10 35.93 2.42
C THR A 8 20.93 36.18 3.39
N GLU A 9 20.37 37.39 3.46
CA GLU A 9 19.30 37.75 4.40
C GLU A 9 17.93 37.04 4.22
N PRO A 10 17.41 36.75 3.01
CA PRO A 10 16.07 36.15 2.87
C PRO A 10 16.01 34.68 3.28
N VAL A 11 17.06 33.92 3.06
CA VAL A 11 17.08 32.46 3.32
C VAL A 11 17.24 32.17 4.83
N GLU A 12 18.08 32.93 5.52
CA GLU A 12 18.25 32.80 6.98
C GLU A 12 17.01 33.26 7.74
N ARG A 13 16.35 34.33 7.31
CA ARG A 13 15.09 34.78 7.90
C ARG A 13 13.92 33.79 7.66
N SER A 14 13.87 33.11 6.52
CA SER A 14 12.89 32.05 6.28
C SER A 14 13.16 30.81 7.16
N ALA A 15 14.41 30.39 7.26
CA ALA A 15 14.82 29.28 8.12
C ALA A 15 14.63 29.60 9.63
N GLN A 16 14.84 30.87 10.05
CA GLN A 16 14.56 31.28 11.42
C GLN A 16 13.05 31.35 11.72
N ARG A 17 12.22 31.82 10.79
CA ARG A 17 10.75 31.80 10.91
C ARG A 17 10.19 30.36 10.95
N GLU A 18 10.75 29.45 10.15
CA GLU A 18 10.41 28.02 10.24
C GLU A 18 10.82 27.42 11.60
N ARG A 19 12.01 27.74 12.12
CA ARG A 19 12.45 27.30 13.45
C ARG A 19 11.57 27.85 14.56
N GLN A 20 11.13 29.10 14.49
CA GLN A 20 10.22 29.72 15.46
C GLN A 20 8.82 29.09 15.44
N GLY A 21 8.27 28.77 14.25
CA GLY A 21 6.96 28.11 14.13
C GLY A 21 6.91 26.69 14.73
N PHE A 22 8.02 25.96 14.74
CA PHE A 22 8.09 24.62 15.35
C PHE A 22 8.35 24.63 16.87
N HIS A 23 8.90 25.72 17.41
CA HIS A 23 9.17 25.84 18.85
C HIS A 23 7.92 26.20 19.69
N GLU A 24 6.87 26.71 19.07
CA GLU A 24 5.64 27.11 19.76
C GLU A 24 4.60 26.01 19.94
N LEU A 25 4.79 24.82 19.32
CA LEU A 25 3.84 23.72 19.47
C LEU A 25 4.03 23.01 20.81
N ASP A 26 2.96 22.92 21.58
CA ASP A 26 2.95 22.15 22.83
C ASP A 26 3.34 20.69 22.55
N ARG A 27 4.42 20.22 23.18
CA ARG A 27 4.96 18.87 23.04
C ARG A 27 3.92 17.78 23.31
N LYS A 28 3.02 18.04 24.25
CA LYS A 28 1.93 17.11 24.60
C LYS A 28 0.90 17.02 23.46
N ALA A 29 0.53 18.16 22.88
CA ALA A 29 -0.39 18.21 21.73
C ALA A 29 0.21 17.51 20.49
N VAL A 30 1.50 17.71 20.21
CA VAL A 30 2.23 17.02 19.12
C VAL A 30 2.24 15.51 19.35
N ALA A 31 2.57 15.05 20.57
CA ALA A 31 2.62 13.63 20.89
C ALA A 31 1.23 12.95 20.79
N LEU A 32 0.19 13.60 21.28
CA LEU A 32 -1.19 13.10 21.21
C LEU A 32 -1.72 13.09 19.76
N THR A 33 -1.41 14.13 18.99
CA THR A 33 -1.74 14.16 17.55
C THR A 33 -1.03 13.04 16.80
N MET A 34 0.26 12.81 17.08
CA MET A 34 0.98 11.68 16.52
C MET A 34 0.35 10.35 16.91
N GLY A 35 -0.11 10.19 18.16
CA GLY A 35 -0.89 9.03 18.59
C GLY A 35 -2.15 8.83 17.74
N GLY A 36 -2.92 9.88 17.47
CA GLY A 36 -4.09 9.82 16.59
C GLY A 36 -3.74 9.46 15.13
N VAL A 37 -2.63 9.99 14.62
CA VAL A 37 -2.10 9.62 13.28
C VAL A 37 -1.69 8.14 13.24
N LEU A 38 -1.02 7.65 14.28
CA LEU A 38 -0.63 6.24 14.38
C LEU A 38 -1.85 5.31 14.46
N ILE A 39 -2.92 5.72 15.16
CA ILE A 39 -4.20 4.98 15.18
C ILE A 39 -4.78 4.92 13.76
N ALA A 40 -4.78 6.02 13.01
CA ALA A 40 -5.26 6.04 11.63
C ALA A 40 -4.48 5.06 10.72
N ILE A 41 -3.14 5.06 10.82
CA ILE A 41 -2.27 4.15 10.06
C ILE A 41 -2.49 2.69 10.50
N PHE A 42 -2.60 2.46 11.81
CA PHE A 42 -2.90 1.14 12.36
C PHE A 42 -4.20 0.57 11.81
N MET A 43 -5.28 1.34 11.83
CA MET A 43 -6.59 0.93 11.31
C MET A 43 -6.51 0.54 9.83
N GLY A 44 -5.86 1.34 8.99
CA GLY A 44 -5.69 1.04 7.57
C GLY A 44 -4.86 -0.22 7.31
N SER A 45 -3.78 -0.42 8.07
CA SER A 45 -2.91 -1.60 7.96
C SER A 45 -3.58 -2.86 8.51
N LEU A 46 -4.25 -2.74 9.65
CA LEU A 46 -5.00 -3.83 10.28
C LEU A 46 -6.11 -4.36 9.36
N ASP A 47 -6.86 -3.45 8.75
CA ASP A 47 -7.98 -3.81 7.88
C ASP A 47 -7.55 -4.66 6.68
N GLN A 48 -6.38 -4.40 6.12
CA GLN A 48 -5.85 -5.17 4.99
C GLN A 48 -5.53 -6.62 5.38
N THR A 49 -5.01 -6.84 6.57
CA THR A 49 -4.54 -8.15 7.03
C THR A 49 -5.62 -8.96 7.73
N ILE A 50 -6.50 -8.32 8.52
CA ILE A 50 -7.58 -8.98 9.25
C ILE A 50 -8.63 -9.59 8.31
N VAL A 51 -8.92 -8.93 7.18
CA VAL A 51 -9.88 -9.41 6.19
C VAL A 51 -9.36 -10.64 5.46
N ALA A 52 -8.05 -10.73 5.21
CA ALA A 52 -7.46 -11.82 4.45
C ALA A 52 -7.74 -13.21 5.06
N THR A 53 -7.69 -13.32 6.39
CA THR A 53 -7.97 -14.58 7.11
C THR A 53 -9.46 -14.92 7.19
N ALA A 54 -10.32 -13.91 7.21
CA ALA A 54 -11.77 -14.08 7.28
C ALA A 54 -12.42 -14.31 5.90
N LEU A 55 -11.76 -13.89 4.83
CA LEU A 55 -12.33 -13.84 3.49
C LEU A 55 -12.87 -15.17 2.97
N PRO A 56 -12.20 -16.34 3.19
CA PRO A 56 -12.77 -17.63 2.80
C PRO A 56 -14.09 -17.94 3.52
N THR A 57 -14.17 -17.66 4.82
CA THR A 57 -15.39 -17.85 5.63
C THR A 57 -16.50 -16.89 5.18
N ILE A 58 -16.18 -15.63 4.85
CA ILE A 58 -17.12 -14.65 4.31
C ILE A 58 -17.68 -15.17 2.99
N ALA A 59 -16.82 -15.61 2.05
CA ALA A 59 -17.23 -16.11 0.74
C ALA A 59 -18.15 -17.34 0.86
N LYS A 60 -17.85 -18.23 1.83
CA LYS A 60 -18.71 -19.39 2.15
C LYS A 60 -20.06 -18.96 2.72
N SER A 61 -20.07 -18.03 3.70
CA SER A 61 -21.31 -17.62 4.39
C SER A 61 -22.24 -16.79 3.49
N LEU A 62 -21.70 -16.08 2.49
CA LEU A 62 -22.48 -15.30 1.53
C LEU A 62 -22.68 -16.03 0.20
N HIS A 63 -22.32 -17.32 0.10
CA HIS A 63 -22.46 -18.18 -1.09
C HIS A 63 -21.91 -17.57 -2.38
N ALA A 64 -20.77 -16.88 -2.32
CA ALA A 64 -20.25 -16.09 -3.44
C ALA A 64 -18.72 -16.22 -3.62
N PHE A 65 -18.24 -17.45 -3.82
CA PHE A 65 -16.82 -17.73 -4.07
C PHE A 65 -16.28 -17.06 -5.34
N GLY A 66 -17.12 -16.89 -6.38
CA GLY A 66 -16.72 -16.21 -7.63
C GLY A 66 -16.28 -14.76 -7.40
N SER A 67 -16.82 -14.09 -6.39
CA SER A 67 -16.49 -12.70 -6.07
C SER A 67 -15.46 -12.54 -4.95
N TYR A 68 -14.69 -13.62 -4.65
CA TYR A 68 -13.71 -13.65 -3.55
C TYR A 68 -12.71 -12.50 -3.60
N SER A 69 -12.08 -12.27 -4.75
CA SER A 69 -11.08 -11.23 -4.94
C SER A 69 -11.68 -9.82 -4.99
N ALA A 70 -12.96 -9.68 -5.41
CA ALA A 70 -13.63 -8.40 -5.57
C ALA A 70 -13.72 -7.60 -4.26
N VAL A 71 -13.88 -8.28 -3.13
CA VAL A 71 -13.92 -7.66 -1.79
C VAL A 71 -12.64 -6.91 -1.47
N VAL A 72 -11.48 -7.47 -1.85
CA VAL A 72 -10.18 -6.84 -1.63
C VAL A 72 -9.89 -5.81 -2.72
N THR A 73 -10.14 -6.17 -3.97
CA THR A 73 -9.88 -5.32 -5.14
C THR A 73 -10.66 -4.00 -5.06
N ALA A 74 -11.95 -4.04 -4.73
CA ALA A 74 -12.78 -2.84 -4.58
C ALA A 74 -12.21 -1.85 -3.55
N TYR A 75 -11.75 -2.35 -2.41
CA TYR A 75 -11.10 -1.55 -1.38
C TYR A 75 -9.78 -0.95 -1.88
N LEU A 76 -8.91 -1.74 -2.51
CA LEU A 76 -7.61 -1.30 -2.99
C LEU A 76 -7.74 -0.24 -4.09
N ILE A 77 -8.65 -0.43 -5.04
CA ILE A 77 -8.95 0.55 -6.11
C ILE A 77 -9.37 1.89 -5.50
N ALA A 78 -10.39 1.83 -4.65
CA ALA A 78 -10.94 3.03 -4.03
C ALA A 78 -9.89 3.76 -3.18
N SER A 79 -9.04 3.02 -2.44
CA SER A 79 -7.95 3.60 -1.65
C SER A 79 -6.90 4.26 -2.55
N THR A 80 -6.53 3.60 -3.65
CA THR A 80 -5.53 4.10 -4.60
C THR A 80 -5.96 5.43 -5.22
N VAL A 81 -7.22 5.51 -5.62
CA VAL A 81 -7.82 6.72 -6.21
C VAL A 81 -7.92 7.85 -5.18
N ALA A 82 -8.38 7.53 -3.97
CA ALA A 82 -8.60 8.50 -2.93
C ALA A 82 -7.30 9.09 -2.34
N LEU A 83 -6.18 8.35 -2.41
CA LEU A 83 -4.91 8.75 -1.80
C LEU A 83 -4.36 10.08 -2.36
N PRO A 84 -4.14 10.27 -3.66
CA PRO A 84 -3.61 11.52 -4.21
C PRO A 84 -4.62 12.66 -4.10
N ILE A 85 -5.90 12.39 -4.30
CA ILE A 85 -6.98 13.36 -4.18
C ILE A 85 -7.07 13.86 -2.73
N GLY A 86 -7.11 12.95 -1.77
CA GLY A 86 -7.16 13.26 -0.34
C GLY A 86 -5.92 14.01 0.14
N GLY A 87 -4.74 13.69 -0.39
CA GLY A 87 -3.51 14.43 -0.12
C GLY A 87 -3.61 15.89 -0.52
N LYS A 88 -3.94 16.14 -1.78
CA LYS A 88 -4.11 17.50 -2.32
C LYS A 88 -5.21 18.29 -1.61
N LEU A 89 -6.39 17.70 -1.42
CA LEU A 89 -7.49 18.35 -0.71
C LEU A 89 -7.13 18.67 0.75
N SER A 90 -6.39 17.78 1.42
CA SER A 90 -5.93 18.03 2.78
C SER A 90 -4.93 19.19 2.88
N ASP A 91 -4.15 19.44 1.83
CA ASP A 91 -3.25 20.59 1.74
C ASP A 91 -4.01 21.92 1.65
N VAL A 92 -5.10 21.94 0.88
CA VAL A 92 -5.90 23.15 0.62
C VAL A 92 -6.87 23.44 1.77
N TYR A 93 -7.64 22.44 2.21
CA TYR A 93 -8.75 22.63 3.16
C TYR A 93 -8.37 22.33 4.61
N GLY A 94 -7.15 21.88 4.84
CA GLY A 94 -6.59 21.64 6.17
C GLY A 94 -6.57 20.18 6.60
N ARG A 95 -5.43 19.74 7.06
CA ARG A 95 -5.12 18.34 7.40
C ARG A 95 -6.01 17.76 8.50
N LYS A 96 -6.29 18.54 9.56
CA LYS A 96 -7.15 18.11 10.65
C LYS A 96 -8.51 17.63 10.16
N ARG A 97 -9.15 18.43 9.28
CA ARG A 97 -10.50 18.12 8.75
C ARG A 97 -10.49 16.85 7.92
N PHE A 98 -9.47 16.68 7.07
CA PHE A 98 -9.37 15.51 6.19
C PHE A 98 -8.96 14.25 6.95
N LEU A 99 -8.10 14.35 7.96
CA LEU A 99 -7.76 13.21 8.81
C LEU A 99 -8.99 12.74 9.61
N ILE A 100 -9.71 13.63 10.27
CA ILE A 100 -10.94 13.29 11.01
C ILE A 100 -12.03 12.78 10.04
N GLY A 101 -12.27 13.48 8.94
CA GLY A 101 -13.26 13.10 7.95
C GLY A 101 -12.99 11.73 7.32
N GLY A 102 -11.72 11.44 6.97
CA GLY A 102 -11.29 10.14 6.46
C GLY A 102 -11.47 9.02 7.49
N MET A 103 -11.09 9.27 8.75
CA MET A 103 -11.30 8.31 9.84
C MET A 103 -12.79 8.07 10.12
N ALA A 104 -13.59 9.11 10.20
CA ALA A 104 -15.03 9.00 10.42
C ALA A 104 -15.72 8.24 9.29
N TRP A 105 -15.37 8.57 8.04
CA TRP A 105 -15.85 7.85 6.86
C TRP A 105 -15.46 6.37 6.89
N PHE A 106 -14.20 6.07 7.23
CA PHE A 106 -13.73 4.70 7.40
C PHE A 106 -14.52 3.94 8.46
N VAL A 107 -14.80 4.56 9.61
CA VAL A 107 -15.60 3.98 10.71
C VAL A 107 -17.02 3.66 10.25
N VAL A 108 -17.70 4.62 9.61
CA VAL A 108 -19.06 4.42 9.08
C VAL A 108 -19.08 3.30 8.05
N ALA A 109 -18.18 3.34 7.06
CA ALA A 109 -18.09 2.30 6.04
C ALA A 109 -17.71 0.93 6.65
N SER A 110 -16.91 0.90 7.71
CA SER A 110 -16.60 -0.33 8.44
C SER A 110 -17.82 -0.91 9.14
N ALA A 111 -18.64 -0.09 9.78
CA ALA A 111 -19.92 -0.52 10.37
C ALA A 111 -20.85 -1.10 9.29
N LEU A 112 -20.95 -0.44 8.13
CA LEU A 112 -21.74 -0.94 6.98
C LEU A 112 -21.22 -2.30 6.48
N CYS A 113 -19.89 -2.50 6.40
CA CYS A 113 -19.32 -3.80 6.06
C CYS A 113 -19.76 -4.89 7.06
N GLY A 114 -19.78 -4.59 8.36
CA GLY A 114 -20.26 -5.52 9.39
C GLY A 114 -21.75 -5.84 9.28
N LEU A 115 -22.55 -4.95 8.71
CA LEU A 115 -23.99 -5.13 8.49
C LEU A 115 -24.34 -5.74 7.14
N ALA A 116 -23.38 -6.00 6.25
CA ALA A 116 -23.62 -6.54 4.92
C ALA A 116 -24.27 -7.91 4.98
N GLN A 117 -25.33 -8.10 4.16
CA GLN A 117 -26.10 -9.35 4.05
C GLN A 117 -25.80 -10.09 2.74
N THR A 118 -25.30 -9.37 1.72
CA THR A 118 -24.93 -9.94 0.43
C THR A 118 -23.49 -9.57 0.07
N MET A 119 -22.85 -10.39 -0.77
CA MET A 119 -21.49 -10.11 -1.26
C MET A 119 -21.41 -8.79 -2.02
N THR A 120 -22.41 -8.45 -2.82
CA THR A 120 -22.47 -7.18 -3.55
C THR A 120 -22.50 -5.97 -2.61
N GLN A 121 -23.29 -6.04 -1.52
CA GLN A 121 -23.28 -5.00 -0.49
C GLN A 121 -21.91 -4.88 0.15
N LEU A 122 -21.30 -6.01 0.50
CA LEU A 122 -19.96 -6.02 1.11
C LEU A 122 -18.93 -5.37 0.17
N ILE A 123 -18.90 -5.74 -1.11
CA ILE A 123 -18.00 -5.15 -2.12
C ILE A 123 -18.21 -3.64 -2.22
N PHE A 124 -19.46 -3.17 -2.28
CA PHE A 124 -19.77 -1.75 -2.33
C PHE A 124 -19.31 -1.02 -1.06
N PHE A 125 -19.60 -1.56 0.11
CA PHE A 125 -19.16 -0.96 1.38
C PHE A 125 -17.64 -1.00 1.54
N ARG A 126 -16.96 -2.02 1.01
CA ARG A 126 -15.51 -2.09 0.94
C ARG A 126 -14.92 -0.98 0.05
N ALA A 127 -15.56 -0.69 -1.10
CA ALA A 127 -15.15 0.45 -1.92
C ALA A 127 -15.30 1.79 -1.16
N LEU A 128 -16.44 2.01 -0.48
CA LEU A 128 -16.63 3.18 0.37
C LEU A 128 -15.56 3.27 1.47
N LYS A 129 -15.25 2.14 2.11
CA LYS A 129 -14.21 2.08 3.15
C LYS A 129 -12.82 2.41 2.59
N GLY A 130 -12.52 1.94 1.37
CA GLY A 130 -11.30 2.26 0.64
C GLY A 130 -11.13 3.77 0.42
N LEU A 131 -12.20 4.49 0.03
CA LEU A 131 -12.15 5.95 -0.10
C LEU A 131 -11.71 6.61 1.22
N GLY A 132 -12.32 6.20 2.33
CA GLY A 132 -11.94 6.69 3.66
C GLY A 132 -10.48 6.42 4.01
N THR A 133 -10.00 5.22 3.69
CA THR A 133 -8.61 4.82 3.91
C THR A 133 -7.64 5.68 3.11
N GLY A 134 -7.89 5.89 1.82
CA GLY A 134 -7.01 6.71 0.98
C GLY A 134 -6.88 8.14 1.48
N VAL A 135 -8.00 8.79 1.82
CA VAL A 135 -8.04 10.14 2.39
C VAL A 135 -7.30 10.19 3.74
N MET A 136 -7.61 9.24 4.63
CA MET A 136 -7.02 9.14 5.96
C MET A 136 -5.50 8.93 5.89
N GLN A 137 -5.05 8.00 5.05
CA GLN A 137 -3.63 7.68 4.87
C GLN A 137 -2.84 8.87 4.31
N ALA A 138 -3.40 9.55 3.30
CA ALA A 138 -2.80 10.74 2.72
C ALA A 138 -2.65 11.85 3.76
N ALA A 139 -3.74 12.16 4.49
CA ALA A 139 -3.73 13.16 5.55
C ALA A 139 -2.79 12.78 6.71
N ALA A 140 -2.71 11.50 7.08
CA ALA A 140 -1.81 11.00 8.12
C ALA A 140 -0.34 11.21 7.74
N ASN A 141 0.08 10.74 6.55
CA ASN A 141 1.46 10.87 6.08
C ASN A 141 1.91 12.34 5.98
N THR A 142 1.04 13.18 5.48
CA THR A 142 1.33 14.61 5.34
C THR A 142 1.33 15.33 6.69
N THR A 143 0.49 14.92 7.65
CA THR A 143 0.52 15.45 9.02
C THR A 143 1.85 15.15 9.71
N ILE A 144 2.42 13.97 9.53
CA ILE A 144 3.75 13.62 10.07
C ILE A 144 4.81 14.58 9.55
N ALA A 145 4.77 14.88 8.25
CA ALA A 145 5.71 15.83 7.64
C ALA A 145 5.58 17.25 8.20
N ASP A 146 4.38 17.64 8.66
CA ASP A 146 4.12 18.94 9.27
C ASP A 146 4.47 19.02 10.75
N LEU A 147 4.31 17.92 11.49
CA LEU A 147 4.59 17.88 12.92
C LEU A 147 6.08 17.83 13.25
N TYR A 148 6.90 17.28 12.32
CA TYR A 148 8.32 17.06 12.59
C TYR A 148 9.21 17.68 11.52
N PRO A 149 10.24 18.45 11.94
CA PRO A 149 11.25 18.97 11.02
C PRO A 149 12.02 17.81 10.36
N PRO A 150 12.61 18.01 9.16
CA PRO A 150 13.27 16.97 8.39
C PRO A 150 14.26 16.11 9.19
N ILE A 151 15.05 16.74 10.07
CA ILE A 151 16.06 16.06 10.91
C ILE A 151 15.45 15.08 11.93
N ARG A 152 14.19 15.28 12.34
CA ARG A 152 13.49 14.42 13.31
C ARG A 152 12.49 13.45 12.65
N ARG A 153 12.25 13.57 11.34
CA ARG A 153 11.30 12.72 10.60
C ARG A 153 11.67 11.23 10.62
N GLY A 154 12.96 10.91 10.67
CA GLY A 154 13.41 9.52 10.73
C GLY A 154 12.80 8.73 11.91
N ARG A 155 12.72 9.34 13.10
CA ARG A 155 12.07 8.72 14.26
C ARG A 155 10.57 8.51 14.05
N SER A 156 9.90 9.46 13.43
CA SER A 156 8.45 9.38 13.17
C SER A 156 8.13 8.32 12.12
N ILE A 157 8.95 8.20 11.07
CA ILE A 157 8.85 7.13 10.07
C ILE A 157 9.07 5.76 10.72
N GLY A 158 10.03 5.66 11.66
CA GLY A 158 10.24 4.45 12.46
C GLY A 158 9.01 4.06 13.29
N MET A 159 8.31 5.03 13.91
CA MET A 159 7.07 4.76 14.63
C MET A 159 5.95 4.28 13.70
N VAL A 160 5.83 4.85 12.50
CA VAL A 160 4.87 4.40 11.47
C VAL A 160 5.16 2.97 11.03
N ALA A 161 6.43 2.65 10.78
CA ALA A 161 6.84 1.29 10.43
C ALA A 161 6.51 0.30 11.55
N MET A 162 6.82 0.65 12.80
CA MET A 162 6.53 -0.19 13.97
C MET A 162 5.03 -0.45 14.13
N ILE A 163 4.17 0.55 14.00
CA ILE A 163 2.71 0.36 14.14
C ILE A 163 2.14 -0.48 13.00
N SER A 164 2.69 -0.35 11.79
CA SER A 164 2.32 -1.19 10.64
C SER A 164 2.75 -2.65 10.86
N ILE A 165 3.93 -2.87 11.46
CA ILE A 165 4.39 -4.21 11.87
C ILE A 165 3.43 -4.83 12.87
N VAL A 166 3.06 -4.08 13.92
CA VAL A 166 2.09 -4.54 14.93
C VAL A 166 0.76 -4.89 14.27
N ALA A 167 0.24 -4.05 13.37
CA ALA A 167 -1.00 -4.32 12.64
C ALA A 167 -0.91 -5.60 11.79
N ASN A 168 0.21 -5.83 11.12
CA ASN A 168 0.42 -7.02 10.28
C ASN A 168 0.54 -8.31 11.10
N ILE A 169 1.02 -8.23 12.33
CA ILE A 169 1.10 -9.38 13.26
C ILE A 169 -0.27 -9.63 13.90
N VAL A 170 -0.90 -8.58 14.41
CA VAL A 170 -2.17 -8.67 15.14
C VAL A 170 -3.34 -9.00 14.19
N GLY A 171 -3.29 -8.51 12.95
CA GLY A 171 -4.37 -8.68 11.96
C GLY A 171 -4.79 -10.13 11.73
N PRO A 172 -3.90 -11.03 11.30
CA PRO A 172 -4.24 -12.42 11.06
C PRO A 172 -4.74 -13.15 12.31
N LEU A 173 -4.17 -12.83 13.48
CA LEU A 173 -4.60 -13.43 14.75
C LEU A 173 -6.02 -13.00 15.13
N LEU A 174 -6.28 -11.69 15.13
CA LEU A 174 -7.60 -11.16 15.43
C LEU A 174 -8.62 -11.59 14.37
N GLY A 175 -8.22 -11.61 13.09
CA GLY A 175 -9.08 -12.04 12.00
C GLY A 175 -9.54 -13.47 12.16
N GLY A 176 -8.62 -14.39 12.47
CA GLY A 176 -8.94 -15.78 12.73
C GLY A 176 -9.79 -15.97 13.99
N TYR A 177 -9.39 -15.35 15.11
CA TYR A 177 -10.11 -15.47 16.39
C TYR A 177 -11.55 -14.93 16.33
N LEU A 178 -11.72 -13.73 15.74
CA LEU A 178 -13.04 -13.11 15.61
C LEU A 178 -13.93 -13.87 14.64
N THR A 179 -13.36 -14.42 13.56
CA THR A 179 -14.11 -15.16 12.54
C THR A 179 -14.68 -16.46 13.08
N ASP A 180 -13.89 -17.23 13.82
CA ASP A 180 -14.30 -18.52 14.40
C ASP A 180 -15.11 -18.35 15.70
N GLY A 181 -14.98 -17.21 16.40
CA GLY A 181 -15.67 -16.90 17.64
C GLY A 181 -17.03 -16.20 17.38
N PRO A 182 -17.11 -14.87 17.60
CA PRO A 182 -18.36 -14.12 17.45
C PRO A 182 -18.84 -14.01 15.99
N GLY A 183 -17.97 -14.28 15.03
CA GLY A 183 -18.28 -14.28 13.60
C GLY A 183 -17.53 -13.20 12.81
N TRP A 184 -17.39 -13.41 11.49
CA TRP A 184 -16.60 -12.56 10.59
C TRP A 184 -17.03 -11.07 10.56
N ARG A 185 -18.27 -10.77 10.91
CA ARG A 185 -18.76 -9.36 10.95
C ARG A 185 -18.00 -8.50 11.94
N TYR A 186 -17.52 -9.09 13.04
CA TYR A 186 -16.78 -8.40 14.08
C TYR A 186 -15.40 -7.93 13.64
N ILE A 187 -14.79 -8.49 12.57
CA ILE A 187 -13.54 -7.98 12.01
C ILE A 187 -13.69 -6.56 11.47
N PHE A 188 -14.89 -6.19 11.04
CA PHE A 188 -15.21 -4.83 10.62
C PHE A 188 -15.63 -3.95 11.80
N LEU A 189 -16.45 -4.48 12.70
CA LEU A 189 -17.00 -3.74 13.84
C LEU A 189 -15.92 -3.33 14.86
N ILE A 190 -14.82 -4.09 14.98
CA ILE A 190 -13.70 -3.73 15.87
C ILE A 190 -13.04 -2.38 15.49
N ASN A 191 -13.12 -1.99 14.22
CA ASN A 191 -12.60 -0.70 13.78
C ASN A 191 -13.45 0.50 14.29
N VAL A 192 -14.70 0.26 14.71
CA VAL A 192 -15.60 1.35 15.14
C VAL A 192 -15.10 1.97 16.46
N PRO A 193 -14.91 1.22 17.56
CA PRO A 193 -14.40 1.80 18.79
C PRO A 193 -12.99 2.38 18.63
N VAL A 194 -12.09 1.71 17.91
CA VAL A 194 -10.72 2.18 17.69
C VAL A 194 -10.73 3.51 16.91
N GLY A 195 -11.53 3.59 15.85
CA GLY A 195 -11.61 4.78 15.02
C GLY A 195 -12.28 5.96 15.73
N LEU A 196 -13.30 5.71 16.56
CA LEU A 196 -13.92 6.76 17.39
C LEU A 196 -12.90 7.35 18.37
N VAL A 197 -12.11 6.52 19.05
CA VAL A 197 -11.02 6.99 19.91
C VAL A 197 -10.03 7.83 19.12
N GLY A 198 -9.59 7.36 17.95
CA GLY A 198 -8.69 8.12 17.08
C GLY A 198 -9.27 9.46 16.62
N CYS A 199 -10.55 9.51 16.22
CA CYS A 199 -11.26 10.75 15.86
C CYS A 199 -11.29 11.73 17.04
N ILE A 200 -11.61 11.26 18.25
CA ILE A 200 -11.67 12.11 19.46
C ILE A 200 -10.29 12.66 19.78
N VAL A 201 -9.24 11.82 19.73
CA VAL A 201 -7.86 12.24 20.01
C VAL A 201 -7.42 13.31 19.01
N VAL A 202 -7.63 13.10 17.71
CA VAL A 202 -7.28 14.08 16.68
C VAL A 202 -8.12 15.36 16.82
N ALA A 203 -9.42 15.23 17.06
CA ALA A 203 -10.30 16.39 17.21
C ALA A 203 -9.88 17.29 18.38
N ARG A 204 -9.48 16.69 19.51
CA ARG A 204 -9.17 17.40 20.76
C ARG A 204 -7.77 17.99 20.79
N PHE A 205 -6.78 17.28 20.24
CA PHE A 205 -5.38 17.58 20.46
C PHE A 205 -4.61 18.05 19.22
N PHE A 206 -5.22 18.01 18.02
CA PHE A 206 -4.52 18.45 16.80
C PHE A 206 -4.19 19.96 16.88
N PRO A 207 -2.90 20.34 16.88
CA PRO A 207 -2.50 21.73 17.03
C PRO A 207 -2.90 22.56 15.81
N PRO A 208 -3.10 23.87 15.97
CA PRO A 208 -3.37 24.78 14.85
C PRO A 208 -2.08 24.99 14.05
N ILE A 209 -1.87 24.15 13.04
CA ILE A 209 -0.74 24.30 12.12
C ILE A 209 -1.08 25.41 11.13
N ARG A 210 -0.45 26.59 11.30
CA ARG A 210 -0.56 27.70 10.36
C ARG A 210 0.31 27.40 9.14
N ARG A 211 -0.28 27.31 7.98
CA ARG A 211 0.41 27.23 6.70
C ARG A 211 0.27 28.54 5.94
N PRO A 212 1.33 29.01 5.26
CA PRO A 212 1.16 30.04 4.27
C PRO A 212 0.15 29.52 3.23
N ALA A 213 -0.90 30.31 3.00
CA ALA A 213 -1.85 29.98 1.94
C ALA A 213 -1.07 29.88 0.62
N VAL A 214 -1.05 28.70 0.01
CA VAL A 214 -0.46 28.52 -1.31
C VAL A 214 -1.38 29.25 -2.29
N LYS A 215 -1.02 30.51 -2.61
CA LYS A 215 -1.73 31.30 -3.62
C LYS A 215 -1.60 30.54 -4.95
N ASN A 216 -2.72 30.31 -5.62
CA ASN A 216 -2.85 29.68 -6.93
C ASN A 216 -2.58 28.16 -7.02
N PHE A 217 -2.85 27.40 -5.97
CA PHE A 217 -2.78 25.94 -6.08
C PHE A 217 -3.96 25.41 -6.91
N LYS A 218 -3.70 24.98 -8.13
CA LYS A 218 -4.69 24.35 -9.01
C LYS A 218 -4.68 22.84 -8.76
N ILE A 219 -5.84 22.30 -8.36
CA ILE A 219 -6.03 20.85 -8.27
C ILE A 219 -6.13 20.31 -9.69
N ASP A 220 -5.33 19.30 -10.01
CA ASP A 220 -5.44 18.60 -11.30
C ASP A 220 -6.63 17.63 -11.26
N TYR A 221 -7.83 18.20 -11.45
CA TYR A 221 -9.06 17.42 -11.53
C TYR A 221 -9.06 16.50 -12.75
N LEU A 222 -8.47 16.94 -13.87
CA LEU A 222 -8.45 16.17 -15.11
C LEU A 222 -7.52 14.97 -15.01
N GLY A 223 -6.31 15.14 -14.41
CA GLY A 223 -5.42 14.04 -14.10
C GLY A 223 -6.05 13.06 -13.10
N SER A 224 -6.66 13.56 -12.02
CA SER A 224 -7.35 12.70 -11.05
C SER A 224 -8.48 11.90 -11.69
N LEU A 225 -9.35 12.55 -12.48
CA LEU A 225 -10.49 11.91 -13.14
C LEU A 225 -10.04 10.90 -14.20
N SER A 226 -9.02 11.24 -14.98
CA SER A 226 -8.48 10.33 -16.00
C SER A 226 -7.78 9.12 -15.37
N MET A 227 -7.09 9.28 -14.23
CA MET A 227 -6.54 8.15 -13.48
C MET A 227 -7.65 7.19 -13.00
N VAL A 228 -8.74 7.74 -12.42
CA VAL A 228 -9.91 6.95 -11.99
C VAL A 228 -10.55 6.26 -13.19
N GLY A 229 -10.82 7.01 -14.25
CA GLY A 229 -11.42 6.51 -15.50
C GLY A 229 -10.54 5.48 -16.20
N GLY A 230 -9.23 5.49 -15.95
CA GLY A 230 -8.29 4.48 -16.44
C GLY A 230 -8.30 3.19 -15.63
N VAL A 231 -8.12 3.31 -14.33
CA VAL A 231 -7.91 2.14 -13.44
C VAL A 231 -9.21 1.38 -13.17
N VAL A 232 -10.30 2.08 -12.86
CA VAL A 232 -11.58 1.45 -12.44
C VAL A 232 -12.18 0.55 -13.53
N PRO A 233 -12.33 0.97 -14.80
CA PRO A 233 -12.92 0.12 -15.82
C PRO A 233 -12.08 -1.12 -16.14
N ILE A 234 -10.75 -1.01 -16.16
CA ILE A 234 -9.86 -2.14 -16.39
C ILE A 234 -10.06 -3.19 -15.29
N LEU A 235 -10.04 -2.77 -14.02
CA LEU A 235 -10.18 -3.69 -12.90
C LEU A 235 -11.60 -4.29 -12.82
N TRP A 236 -12.63 -3.52 -13.20
CA TRP A 236 -13.99 -4.03 -13.33
C TRP A 236 -14.11 -5.07 -14.46
N ALA A 237 -13.47 -4.83 -15.60
CA ALA A 237 -13.43 -5.80 -16.70
C ALA A 237 -12.71 -7.11 -16.29
N LEU A 238 -11.56 -7.01 -15.60
CA LEU A 238 -10.85 -8.18 -15.08
C LEU A 238 -11.73 -8.98 -14.09
N GLN A 239 -12.51 -8.30 -13.25
CA GLN A 239 -13.46 -8.95 -12.35
C GLN A 239 -14.52 -9.73 -13.12
N LYS A 240 -15.11 -9.15 -14.18
CA LYS A 240 -16.09 -9.80 -15.03
C LYS A 240 -15.56 -11.03 -15.77
N VAL A 241 -14.29 -11.01 -16.20
CA VAL A 241 -13.64 -12.21 -16.73
C VAL A 241 -13.57 -13.30 -15.66
N GLY A 242 -13.28 -12.95 -14.42
CA GLY A 242 -13.33 -13.85 -13.29
C GLY A 242 -14.71 -14.49 -13.07
N ASP A 243 -15.80 -13.76 -13.32
CA ASP A 243 -17.16 -14.25 -13.23
C ASP A 243 -17.53 -15.19 -14.40
N GLY A 244 -16.67 -15.31 -15.42
CA GLY A 244 -16.80 -16.26 -16.52
C GLY A 244 -17.17 -15.63 -17.85
N ASP A 245 -17.17 -14.30 -17.97
CA ASP A 245 -17.40 -13.60 -19.22
C ASP A 245 -16.22 -13.80 -20.19
N ARG A 246 -16.50 -13.84 -21.50
CA ARG A 246 -15.45 -14.02 -22.52
C ARG A 246 -14.66 -12.73 -22.70
N TRP A 247 -13.33 -12.84 -22.81
CA TRP A 247 -12.40 -11.71 -23.00
C TRP A 247 -12.79 -10.73 -24.12
N LEU A 248 -13.36 -11.23 -25.21
CA LEU A 248 -13.77 -10.44 -26.38
C LEU A 248 -15.24 -10.01 -26.33
N SER A 249 -15.93 -10.18 -25.20
CA SER A 249 -17.30 -9.66 -25.07
C SER A 249 -17.28 -8.11 -24.98
N CYS A 250 -18.29 -7.46 -25.53
CA CYS A 250 -18.44 -6.01 -25.45
C CYS A 250 -18.40 -5.50 -23.99
N GLY A 251 -18.93 -6.32 -23.05
CA GLY A 251 -18.90 -6.02 -21.60
C GLY A 251 -17.49 -5.97 -21.00
N ILE A 252 -16.46 -6.50 -21.66
CA ILE A 252 -15.08 -6.49 -21.24
C ILE A 252 -14.22 -5.60 -22.15
N ALA A 253 -14.36 -5.74 -23.45
CA ALA A 253 -13.54 -4.99 -24.42
C ALA A 253 -13.76 -3.47 -24.32
N ILE A 254 -15.02 -3.02 -24.12
CA ILE A 254 -15.32 -1.58 -23.99
C ILE A 254 -14.69 -0.98 -22.73
N PRO A 255 -14.85 -1.53 -21.51
CA PRO A 255 -14.19 -0.99 -20.32
C PRO A 255 -12.67 -1.02 -20.40
N ILE A 256 -12.06 -2.06 -20.98
CA ILE A 256 -10.62 -2.10 -21.21
C ILE A 256 -10.17 -1.00 -22.16
N GLY A 257 -10.87 -0.85 -23.30
CA GLY A 257 -10.59 0.20 -24.28
C GLY A 257 -10.73 1.61 -23.68
N LEU A 258 -11.81 1.86 -22.94
CA LEU A 258 -12.01 3.11 -22.19
C LEU A 258 -10.90 3.33 -21.17
N GLY A 259 -10.55 2.30 -20.41
CA GLY A 259 -9.49 2.39 -19.42
C GLY A 259 -8.14 2.73 -20.05
N ILE A 260 -7.78 2.12 -21.17
CA ILE A 260 -6.55 2.44 -21.91
C ILE A 260 -6.58 3.88 -22.43
N LEU A 261 -7.71 4.32 -22.98
CA LEU A 261 -7.91 5.70 -23.46
C LEU A 261 -7.72 6.71 -22.31
N PHE A 262 -8.31 6.45 -21.15
CA PHE A 262 -8.16 7.32 -19.98
C PHE A 262 -6.74 7.31 -19.42
N ILE A 263 -6.02 6.17 -19.42
CA ILE A 263 -4.60 6.12 -19.05
C ILE A 263 -3.76 6.93 -20.03
N ALA A 264 -4.02 6.83 -21.34
CA ALA A 264 -3.33 7.64 -22.33
C ALA A 264 -3.58 9.15 -22.13
N THR A 265 -4.84 9.51 -21.84
CA THR A 265 -5.25 10.86 -21.47
C THR A 265 -4.53 11.33 -20.20
N PHE A 266 -4.48 10.50 -19.16
CA PHE A 266 -3.75 10.78 -17.92
C PHE A 266 -2.28 11.10 -18.21
N ILE A 267 -1.59 10.26 -18.98
CA ILE A 267 -0.19 10.48 -19.37
C ILE A 267 -0.02 11.78 -20.16
N ALA A 268 -0.95 12.09 -21.06
CA ALA A 268 -0.90 13.32 -21.86
C ALA A 268 -1.11 14.58 -21.00
N VAL A 269 -2.02 14.53 -20.03
CA VAL A 269 -2.28 15.61 -19.07
C VAL A 269 -1.08 15.83 -18.15
N GLU A 270 -0.55 14.76 -17.52
CA GLU A 270 0.58 14.80 -16.61
C GLU A 270 1.88 15.36 -17.24
N ARG A 271 2.01 15.23 -18.57
CA ARG A 271 3.13 15.82 -19.31
C ARG A 271 3.01 17.34 -19.50
N ARG A 272 1.83 17.93 -19.31
CA ARG A 272 1.52 19.33 -19.61
C ARG A 272 1.25 20.18 -18.38
N VAL A 273 0.89 19.55 -17.26
CA VAL A 273 0.54 20.25 -16.02
C VAL A 273 1.81 20.68 -15.27
N GLU A 274 1.81 21.91 -14.74
CA GLU A 274 2.95 22.45 -13.95
C GLU A 274 3.21 21.66 -12.64
N HIS A 275 2.15 21.13 -12.01
CA HIS A 275 2.24 20.37 -10.76
C HIS A 275 1.63 18.98 -10.93
N PRO A 276 2.29 18.05 -11.66
CA PRO A 276 1.77 16.74 -11.95
C PRO A 276 1.59 15.90 -10.68
N ILE A 277 0.60 14.99 -10.69
CA ILE A 277 0.44 13.95 -9.65
C ILE A 277 1.60 12.95 -9.77
N VAL A 278 1.93 12.62 -11.02
CA VAL A 278 2.97 11.67 -11.41
C VAL A 278 3.97 12.34 -12.35
N PRO A 279 5.12 12.83 -11.85
CA PRO A 279 6.12 13.48 -12.69
C PRO A 279 6.73 12.50 -13.70
N MET A 280 6.28 12.54 -14.95
CA MET A 280 6.69 11.60 -16.00
C MET A 280 8.19 11.62 -16.29
N HIS A 281 8.89 12.74 -16.02
CA HIS A 281 10.35 12.83 -16.20
C HIS A 281 11.13 11.87 -15.28
N MET A 282 10.57 11.48 -14.13
CA MET A 282 11.22 10.53 -13.21
C MET A 282 11.42 9.14 -13.83
N PHE A 283 10.52 8.74 -14.74
CA PHE A 283 10.63 7.45 -15.44
C PHE A 283 11.78 7.39 -16.46
N ARG A 284 12.41 8.54 -16.78
CA ARG A 284 13.63 8.57 -17.61
C ARG A 284 14.84 8.02 -16.87
N ASN A 285 14.82 8.03 -15.54
CA ASN A 285 15.87 7.41 -14.72
C ASN A 285 15.58 5.91 -14.59
N SER A 286 16.46 5.09 -15.18
CA SER A 286 16.31 3.62 -15.19
C SER A 286 16.29 3.01 -13.78
N ILE A 287 17.01 3.59 -12.82
CA ILE A 287 17.04 3.12 -11.43
C ILE A 287 15.67 3.29 -10.80
N ILE A 288 15.06 4.46 -10.97
CA ILE A 288 13.71 4.77 -10.45
C ILE A 288 12.69 3.85 -11.11
N SER A 289 12.72 3.73 -12.45
CA SER A 289 11.75 2.92 -13.19
C SER A 289 11.80 1.43 -12.82
N ILE A 290 13.00 0.84 -12.75
CA ILE A 290 13.18 -0.55 -12.35
C ILE A 290 12.74 -0.75 -10.90
N SER A 291 13.09 0.16 -9.99
CA SER A 291 12.72 0.05 -8.58
C SER A 291 11.22 0.22 -8.35
N LEU A 292 10.54 1.10 -9.09
CA LEU A 292 9.09 1.25 -9.05
C LEU A 292 8.39 0.00 -9.58
N LEU A 293 8.82 -0.52 -10.74
CA LEU A 293 8.30 -1.77 -11.30
C LEU A 293 8.43 -2.91 -10.29
N ASN A 294 9.64 -3.13 -9.78
CA ASN A 294 9.93 -4.20 -8.83
C ASN A 294 9.15 -4.05 -7.52
N SER A 295 9.00 -2.82 -7.04
CA SER A 295 8.20 -2.52 -5.84
C SER A 295 6.72 -2.88 -6.05
N GLY A 296 6.17 -2.57 -7.22
CA GLY A 296 4.80 -2.91 -7.59
C GLY A 296 4.59 -4.43 -7.72
N LEU A 297 5.43 -5.11 -8.49
CA LEU A 297 5.34 -6.58 -8.68
C LEU A 297 5.50 -7.33 -7.35
N SER A 298 6.44 -6.89 -6.50
CA SER A 298 6.63 -7.48 -5.16
C SER A 298 5.40 -7.29 -4.28
N MET A 299 4.74 -6.14 -4.36
CA MET A 299 3.52 -5.88 -3.60
C MET A 299 2.34 -6.72 -4.12
N ALA A 300 2.21 -6.89 -5.43
CA ALA A 300 1.22 -7.79 -6.03
C ALA A 300 1.44 -9.24 -5.57
N ALA A 301 2.69 -9.71 -5.55
CA ALA A 301 3.05 -11.04 -5.05
C ALA A 301 2.72 -11.19 -3.55
N LEU A 302 3.05 -10.18 -2.73
CA LEU A 302 2.73 -10.18 -1.29
C LEU A 302 1.23 -10.31 -1.03
N PHE A 303 0.40 -9.54 -1.75
CA PHE A 303 -1.05 -9.63 -1.61
C PHE A 303 -1.58 -10.98 -2.10
N GLY A 304 -1.00 -11.54 -3.17
CA GLY A 304 -1.32 -12.89 -3.63
C GLY A 304 -1.10 -13.94 -2.54
N VAL A 305 0.05 -13.94 -1.90
CA VAL A 305 0.34 -14.86 -0.78
C VAL A 305 -0.61 -14.61 0.40
N THR A 306 -0.76 -13.36 0.82
CA THR A 306 -1.57 -12.98 1.98
C THR A 306 -3.05 -13.38 1.84
N ILE A 307 -3.61 -13.31 0.63
CA ILE A 307 -5.04 -13.58 0.39
C ILE A 307 -5.29 -15.05 0.06
N PHE A 308 -4.42 -15.67 -0.74
CA PHE A 308 -4.71 -17.00 -1.27
C PHE A 308 -4.14 -18.17 -0.42
N VAL A 309 -3.16 -17.91 0.47
CA VAL A 309 -2.73 -18.92 1.45
C VAL A 309 -3.83 -19.26 2.46
N PRO A 310 -4.56 -18.29 3.06
CA PRO A 310 -5.73 -18.63 3.88
C PRO A 310 -6.82 -19.37 3.12
N LEU A 311 -7.02 -19.08 1.85
CA LEU A 311 -7.98 -19.80 1.02
C LEU A 311 -7.56 -21.26 0.83
N PHE A 312 -6.28 -21.54 0.54
CA PHE A 312 -5.76 -22.90 0.45
C PHE A 312 -5.93 -23.66 1.77
N LEU A 313 -5.59 -23.02 2.90
CA LEU A 313 -5.75 -23.60 4.22
C LEU A 313 -7.19 -23.97 4.54
N GLN A 314 -8.13 -23.04 4.33
CA GLN A 314 -9.53 -23.24 4.74
C GLN A 314 -10.31 -24.09 3.74
N ALA A 315 -10.10 -23.93 2.45
CA ALA A 315 -10.91 -24.59 1.42
C ALA A 315 -10.32 -25.91 0.91
N VAL A 316 -9.00 -26.10 0.98
CA VAL A 316 -8.33 -27.35 0.54
C VAL A 316 -7.91 -28.22 1.73
N LEU A 317 -7.28 -27.62 2.76
CA LEU A 317 -6.83 -28.36 3.94
C LEU A 317 -7.85 -28.38 5.08
N HIS A 318 -9.04 -27.80 4.87
CA HIS A 318 -10.14 -27.75 5.83
C HIS A 318 -9.75 -27.20 7.23
N ALA A 319 -8.77 -26.29 7.26
CA ALA A 319 -8.35 -25.60 8.47
C ALA A 319 -9.38 -24.53 8.88
N SER A 320 -9.43 -24.21 10.19
CA SER A 320 -10.24 -23.10 10.67
C SER A 320 -9.62 -21.73 10.29
N ALA A 321 -10.41 -20.65 10.38
CA ALA A 321 -9.90 -19.30 10.17
C ALA A 321 -8.85 -18.93 11.24
N ARG A 322 -9.02 -19.43 12.48
CA ARG A 322 -8.05 -19.27 13.57
C ARG A 322 -6.71 -19.94 13.25
N GLU A 323 -6.74 -21.18 12.76
CA GLU A 323 -5.52 -21.88 12.32
C GLU A 323 -4.85 -21.16 11.16
N SER A 324 -5.61 -20.62 10.20
CA SER A 324 -5.07 -19.81 9.11
C SER A 324 -4.35 -18.57 9.62
N GLY A 325 -4.92 -17.89 10.63
CA GLY A 325 -4.28 -16.75 11.29
C GLY A 325 -2.97 -17.13 11.99
N GLN A 326 -2.95 -18.28 12.67
CA GLN A 326 -1.75 -18.80 13.34
C GLN A 326 -0.63 -19.16 12.35
N ILE A 327 -0.96 -19.69 11.17
CA ILE A 327 0.01 -20.02 10.12
C ILE A 327 0.53 -18.76 9.43
N LEU A 328 -0.29 -17.70 9.29
CA LEU A 328 0.17 -16.42 8.77
C LEU A 328 0.98 -15.59 9.76
N LEU A 329 0.93 -15.89 11.04
CA LEU A 329 1.67 -15.15 12.07
C LEU A 329 3.20 -15.22 11.87
N PRO A 330 3.84 -16.40 11.70
CA PRO A 330 5.28 -16.47 11.41
C PRO A 330 5.66 -15.76 10.13
N PHE A 331 4.81 -15.80 9.09
CA PHE A 331 4.99 -15.02 7.86
C PHE A 331 5.03 -13.51 8.13
N SER A 332 4.08 -12.99 8.90
CA SER A 332 4.01 -11.56 9.24
C SER A 332 5.20 -11.12 10.11
N ILE A 333 5.59 -11.95 11.08
CA ILE A 333 6.77 -11.71 11.92
C ILE A 333 8.05 -11.71 11.07
N THR A 334 8.19 -12.66 10.15
CA THR A 334 9.32 -12.75 9.23
C THR A 334 9.44 -11.48 8.38
N ILE A 335 8.32 -11.02 7.80
CA ILE A 335 8.31 -9.76 7.03
C ILE A 335 8.80 -8.60 7.89
N ALA A 336 8.30 -8.46 9.11
CA ALA A 336 8.64 -7.38 10.00
C ALA A 336 10.14 -7.38 10.38
N LEU A 337 10.64 -8.52 10.83
CA LEU A 337 12.03 -8.67 11.27
C LEU A 337 13.02 -8.54 10.13
N ILE A 338 12.76 -9.22 9.01
CA ILE A 338 13.68 -9.24 7.87
C ILE A 338 13.71 -7.91 7.14
N ALA A 339 12.56 -7.22 6.99
CA ALA A 339 12.54 -5.88 6.40
C ALA A 339 13.36 -4.88 7.22
N THR A 340 13.25 -4.94 8.56
CA THR A 340 14.03 -4.11 9.47
C THR A 340 15.52 -4.45 9.40
N ALA A 341 15.87 -5.73 9.49
CA ALA A 341 17.24 -6.20 9.38
C ALA A 341 17.88 -5.82 8.03
N THR A 342 17.14 -5.94 6.93
CA THR A 342 17.61 -5.57 5.58
C THR A 342 17.88 -4.07 5.49
N GLY A 343 17.01 -3.22 6.06
CA GLY A 343 17.25 -1.78 6.12
C GLY A 343 18.56 -1.42 6.81
N HIS A 344 18.86 -2.05 7.96
CA HIS A 344 20.14 -1.90 8.65
C HIS A 344 21.30 -2.44 7.84
N LEU A 345 21.15 -3.63 7.27
CA LEU A 345 22.23 -4.31 6.52
C LEU A 345 22.63 -3.50 5.27
N VAL A 346 21.67 -2.93 4.56
CA VAL A 346 21.93 -2.04 3.42
C VAL A 346 22.68 -0.79 3.86
N GLY A 347 22.30 -0.20 5.01
CA GLY A 347 23.00 0.95 5.59
C GLY A 347 24.47 0.65 5.96
N CYS A 348 24.74 -0.55 6.50
CA CYS A 348 26.11 -0.96 6.89
C CYS A 348 26.97 -1.37 5.68
N LEU A 349 26.42 -2.14 4.74
CA LEU A 349 27.17 -2.68 3.61
C LEU A 349 27.33 -1.67 2.46
N GLY A 350 26.44 -0.69 2.34
CA GLY A 350 26.40 0.24 1.23
C GLY A 350 26.04 -0.41 -0.12
N ARG A 351 25.80 -1.71 -0.15
CA ARG A 351 25.50 -2.52 -1.34
C ARG A 351 24.08 -3.09 -1.24
N TYR A 352 23.19 -2.61 -2.09
CA TYR A 352 21.77 -3.04 -2.05
C TYR A 352 21.41 -4.03 -3.16
N ARG A 353 22.10 -4.01 -4.32
CA ARG A 353 21.79 -4.87 -5.48
C ARG A 353 21.96 -6.35 -5.16
N THR A 354 23.07 -6.73 -4.52
CA THR A 354 23.36 -8.13 -4.16
C THR A 354 22.32 -8.68 -3.19
N LEU A 355 21.93 -7.87 -2.19
CA LEU A 355 20.88 -8.22 -1.23
C LEU A 355 19.52 -8.35 -1.92
N ALA A 356 19.20 -7.46 -2.87
CA ALA A 356 17.97 -7.53 -3.64
C ALA A 356 17.90 -8.78 -4.51
N LEU A 357 19.00 -9.17 -5.16
CA LEU A 357 19.09 -10.41 -5.95
C LEU A 357 18.92 -11.65 -5.06
N GLY A 358 19.60 -11.70 -3.92
CA GLY A 358 19.43 -12.80 -2.97
C GLY A 358 17.99 -12.92 -2.44
N GLY A 359 17.39 -11.80 -2.04
CA GLY A 359 16.00 -11.77 -1.60
C GLY A 359 15.02 -12.18 -2.70
N ALA A 360 15.21 -11.71 -3.93
CA ALA A 360 14.37 -12.09 -5.07
C ALA A 360 14.49 -13.60 -5.40
N ALA A 361 15.71 -14.15 -5.37
CA ALA A 361 15.93 -15.59 -5.58
C ALA A 361 15.21 -16.43 -4.51
N ILE A 362 15.31 -16.03 -3.24
CA ILE A 362 14.59 -16.71 -2.13
C ILE A 362 13.08 -16.62 -2.33
N ALA A 363 12.56 -15.45 -2.71
CA ALA A 363 11.13 -15.25 -2.97
C ALA A 363 10.63 -16.15 -4.12
N VAL A 364 11.41 -16.25 -5.22
CA VAL A 364 11.11 -17.16 -6.35
C VAL A 364 11.07 -18.60 -5.87
N GLY A 365 12.08 -19.05 -5.11
CA GLY A 365 12.11 -20.41 -4.55
C GLY A 365 10.90 -20.71 -3.66
N GLY A 366 10.53 -19.77 -2.77
CA GLY A 366 9.35 -19.93 -1.93
C GLY A 366 8.04 -19.99 -2.74
N ALA A 367 7.88 -19.12 -3.73
CA ALA A 367 6.69 -19.11 -4.60
C ALA A 367 6.62 -20.38 -5.46
N TYR A 368 7.75 -20.90 -5.95
CA TYR A 368 7.83 -22.18 -6.63
C TYR A 368 7.35 -23.33 -5.75
N LEU A 369 7.77 -23.37 -4.48
CA LEU A 369 7.30 -24.36 -3.51
C LEU A 369 5.80 -24.24 -3.25
N LEU A 370 5.26 -23.01 -3.15
CA LEU A 370 3.82 -22.77 -3.04
C LEU A 370 3.05 -23.28 -4.27
N ALA A 371 3.60 -23.12 -5.47
CA ALA A 371 2.99 -23.57 -6.73
C ALA A 371 2.92 -25.10 -6.89
N HIS A 372 3.66 -25.85 -6.10
CA HIS A 372 3.68 -27.34 -6.11
C HIS A 372 2.92 -27.96 -4.94
N MET A 373 2.10 -27.18 -4.22
CA MET A 373 1.31 -27.70 -3.12
C MET A 373 0.18 -28.63 -3.63
N SER A 374 -0.11 -29.66 -2.84
CA SER A 374 -1.19 -30.62 -3.08
C SER A 374 -2.12 -30.69 -1.89
N PRO A 375 -3.30 -31.32 -2.01
CA PRO A 375 -4.18 -31.57 -0.84
C PRO A 375 -3.50 -32.36 0.27
N ASP A 376 -2.46 -33.14 -0.06
CA ASP A 376 -1.68 -33.93 0.90
C ASP A 376 -0.53 -33.14 1.54
N THR A 377 -0.35 -31.89 1.15
CA THR A 377 0.71 -31.02 1.70
C THR A 377 0.47 -30.78 3.19
N SER A 378 1.48 -31.10 4.00
CA SER A 378 1.39 -30.88 5.45
C SER A 378 1.30 -29.38 5.79
N ARG A 379 0.63 -29.04 6.86
CA ARG A 379 0.51 -27.66 7.36
C ARG A 379 1.88 -27.02 7.64
N MET A 380 2.86 -27.84 8.08
CA MET A 380 4.22 -27.37 8.31
C MET A 380 4.95 -27.02 7.00
N ALA A 381 4.75 -27.81 5.94
CA ALA A 381 5.31 -27.50 4.61
C ALA A 381 4.71 -26.21 4.05
N LEU A 382 3.39 -26.03 4.18
CA LEU A 382 2.74 -24.78 3.78
C LEU A 382 3.29 -23.56 4.56
N LEU A 383 3.44 -23.71 5.88
CA LEU A 383 4.03 -22.68 6.74
C LEU A 383 5.46 -22.32 6.27
N SER A 384 6.32 -23.33 6.07
CA SER A 384 7.71 -23.10 5.65
C SER A 384 7.79 -22.44 4.27
N ASN A 385 6.99 -22.90 3.29
CA ASN A 385 6.93 -22.31 1.95
C ASN A 385 6.47 -20.85 2.00
N THR A 386 5.47 -20.54 2.83
CA THR A 386 4.96 -19.19 3.02
C THR A 386 6.00 -18.29 3.69
N VAL A 387 6.69 -18.78 4.72
CA VAL A 387 7.76 -18.05 5.43
C VAL A 387 8.96 -17.79 4.51
N ILE A 388 9.38 -18.77 3.71
CA ILE A 388 10.48 -18.59 2.72
C ILE A 388 10.12 -17.51 1.71
N THR A 389 8.89 -17.53 1.19
CA THR A 389 8.40 -16.50 0.26
C THR A 389 8.41 -15.12 0.92
N GLY A 390 7.89 -15.05 2.17
CA GLY A 390 7.87 -13.83 2.98
C GLY A 390 9.25 -13.28 3.29
N PHE A 391 10.21 -14.14 3.59
CA PHE A 391 11.60 -13.76 3.83
C PHE A 391 12.20 -13.04 2.61
N GLY A 392 12.06 -13.62 1.42
CA GLY A 392 12.55 -13.01 0.19
C GLY A 392 11.86 -11.66 -0.11
N LEU A 393 10.53 -11.60 0.00
CA LEU A 393 9.76 -10.37 -0.20
C LEU A 393 10.16 -9.28 0.80
N ALA A 394 10.38 -9.63 2.07
CA ALA A 394 10.79 -8.72 3.12
C ALA A 394 12.18 -8.12 2.88
N MET A 395 13.09 -8.89 2.26
CA MET A 395 14.40 -8.36 1.86
C MET A 395 14.29 -7.31 0.75
N ILE A 396 13.49 -7.55 -0.28
CA ILE A 396 13.49 -6.69 -1.48
C ILE A 396 12.69 -5.39 -1.32
N MET A 397 11.58 -5.41 -0.55
CA MET A 397 10.67 -4.27 -0.48
C MET A 397 11.29 -2.97 0.09
N PRO A 398 12.05 -2.99 1.20
CA PRO A 398 12.70 -1.78 1.70
C PRO A 398 13.81 -1.30 0.77
N ILE A 399 14.50 -2.22 0.06
CA ILE A 399 15.56 -1.89 -0.89
C ILE A 399 15.01 -1.04 -2.03
N TYR A 400 13.92 -1.46 -2.68
CA TYR A 400 13.37 -0.69 -3.80
C TYR A 400 12.82 0.68 -3.37
N ASN A 401 12.28 0.80 -2.16
CA ASN A 401 11.89 2.08 -1.61
C ASN A 401 13.11 3.01 -1.40
N LEU A 402 14.17 2.48 -0.77
CA LEU A 402 15.41 3.20 -0.54
C LEU A 402 16.08 3.62 -1.86
N THR A 403 16.07 2.73 -2.86
CA THR A 403 16.71 2.98 -4.17
C THR A 403 16.01 4.13 -4.91
N VAL A 404 14.66 4.19 -4.88
CA VAL A 404 13.90 5.30 -5.45
C VAL A 404 14.25 6.60 -4.73
N GLN A 405 14.29 6.60 -3.40
CA GLN A 405 14.63 7.78 -2.60
C GLN A 405 16.07 8.25 -2.84
N ASN A 406 17.01 7.31 -2.99
CA ASN A 406 18.43 7.60 -3.22
C ASN A 406 18.68 8.16 -4.64
N ALA A 407 17.91 7.71 -5.64
CA ALA A 407 18.04 8.14 -7.03
C ALA A 407 17.23 9.41 -7.36
N ALA A 408 16.27 9.79 -6.52
CA ALA A 408 15.45 10.97 -6.71
C ALA A 408 16.17 12.24 -6.24
N HIS A 409 16.00 13.37 -6.94
CA HIS A 409 16.50 14.67 -6.49
C HIS A 409 15.77 15.10 -5.21
N LEU A 410 16.44 15.84 -4.33
CA LEU A 410 15.89 16.25 -3.01
C LEU A 410 14.58 17.04 -3.13
N THR A 411 14.45 17.88 -4.16
CA THR A 411 13.24 18.68 -4.42
C THR A 411 12.00 17.85 -4.73
N VAL A 412 12.18 16.64 -5.26
CA VAL A 412 11.09 15.73 -5.65
C VAL A 412 11.02 14.44 -4.80
N LEU A 413 11.80 14.38 -3.72
CA LEU A 413 11.90 13.19 -2.85
C LEU A 413 10.53 12.76 -2.29
N GLY A 414 9.71 13.71 -1.87
CA GLY A 414 8.35 13.45 -1.39
C GLY A 414 7.45 12.82 -2.46
N VAL A 415 7.52 13.36 -3.67
CA VAL A 415 6.77 12.85 -4.83
C VAL A 415 7.26 11.45 -5.20
N ALA A 416 8.58 11.23 -5.24
CA ALA A 416 9.19 9.93 -5.53
C ALA A 416 8.73 8.85 -4.53
N THR A 417 8.71 9.18 -3.24
CA THR A 417 8.23 8.28 -2.19
C THR A 417 6.74 7.97 -2.35
N SER A 418 5.92 8.99 -2.65
CA SER A 418 4.49 8.81 -2.91
C SER A 418 4.22 7.91 -4.12
N MET A 419 5.06 8.02 -5.17
CA MET A 419 5.01 7.17 -6.36
C MET A 419 5.21 5.68 -6.01
N VAL A 420 6.11 5.35 -5.10
CA VAL A 420 6.30 3.95 -4.65
C VAL A 420 5.01 3.40 -4.07
N TYR A 421 4.35 4.14 -3.18
CA TYR A 421 3.07 3.70 -2.61
C TYR A 421 1.97 3.60 -3.66
N PHE A 422 1.86 4.59 -4.54
CA PHE A 422 0.88 4.57 -5.63
C PHE A 422 1.04 3.33 -6.52
N VAL A 423 2.26 3.08 -7.02
CA VAL A 423 2.55 1.91 -7.88
C VAL A 423 2.28 0.60 -7.12
N ARG A 424 2.61 0.52 -5.84
CA ARG A 424 2.31 -0.65 -4.99
C ARG A 424 0.81 -0.93 -4.91
N TYR A 425 -0.01 0.10 -4.64
CA TYR A 425 -1.46 -0.07 -4.55
C TYR A 425 -2.10 -0.45 -5.90
N VAL A 426 -1.69 0.20 -6.99
CA VAL A 426 -2.16 -0.13 -8.35
C VAL A 426 -1.80 -1.57 -8.69
N SER A 427 -0.52 -1.95 -8.53
CA SER A 427 -0.04 -3.30 -8.87
C SER A 427 -0.68 -4.38 -8.00
N SER A 428 -0.91 -4.13 -6.70
CA SER A 428 -1.62 -5.09 -5.85
C SER A 428 -3.08 -5.25 -6.28
N SER A 429 -3.76 -4.17 -6.66
CA SER A 429 -5.15 -4.23 -7.15
C SER A 429 -5.25 -5.05 -8.43
N ILE A 430 -4.35 -4.80 -9.40
CA ILE A 430 -4.27 -5.56 -10.66
C ILE A 430 -3.93 -7.02 -10.35
N GLY A 431 -2.93 -7.27 -9.52
CA GLY A 431 -2.50 -8.62 -9.15
C GLY A 431 -3.64 -9.43 -8.55
N VAL A 432 -4.33 -8.91 -7.54
CA VAL A 432 -5.46 -9.58 -6.88
C VAL A 432 -6.61 -9.85 -7.87
N ALA A 433 -6.92 -8.91 -8.77
CA ALA A 433 -7.93 -9.11 -9.80
C ALA A 433 -7.55 -10.22 -10.78
N VAL A 434 -6.29 -10.25 -11.25
CA VAL A 434 -5.76 -11.30 -12.14
C VAL A 434 -5.79 -12.66 -11.43
N TYR A 435 -5.32 -12.74 -10.18
CA TYR A 435 -5.35 -14.00 -9.41
C TYR A 435 -6.78 -14.50 -9.18
N GLY A 436 -7.72 -13.61 -8.91
CA GLY A 436 -9.14 -13.95 -8.76
C GLY A 436 -9.73 -14.50 -10.07
N THR A 437 -9.38 -13.90 -11.20
CA THR A 437 -9.78 -14.37 -12.53
C THR A 437 -9.24 -15.78 -12.81
N ILE A 438 -7.96 -16.02 -12.53
CA ILE A 438 -7.33 -17.35 -12.69
C ILE A 438 -8.00 -18.37 -11.80
N LEU A 439 -8.24 -18.00 -10.51
CA LEU A 439 -8.91 -18.85 -9.57
C LEU A 439 -10.28 -19.32 -10.09
N THR A 440 -11.13 -18.38 -10.47
CA THR A 440 -12.52 -18.69 -10.87
C THR A 440 -12.59 -19.46 -12.20
N THR A 441 -11.74 -19.16 -13.17
CA THR A 441 -11.72 -19.86 -14.45
C THR A 441 -11.16 -21.29 -14.31
N HIS A 442 -10.08 -21.48 -13.58
CA HIS A 442 -9.46 -22.81 -13.43
C HIS A 442 -10.20 -23.69 -12.43
N THR A 443 -10.86 -23.13 -11.41
CA THR A 443 -11.65 -23.95 -10.48
C THR A 443 -12.74 -24.75 -11.19
N LYS A 444 -13.36 -24.17 -12.21
CA LYS A 444 -14.41 -24.85 -13.02
C LYS A 444 -13.87 -26.04 -13.84
N SER A 445 -12.61 -26.01 -14.26
CA SER A 445 -12.01 -27.01 -15.15
C SER A 445 -11.13 -28.04 -14.44
N ALA A 446 -10.40 -27.64 -13.40
CA ALA A 446 -9.34 -28.47 -12.79
C ALA A 446 -9.44 -28.57 -11.27
N GLY A 447 -10.46 -27.99 -10.66
CA GLY A 447 -10.64 -27.98 -9.19
C GLY A 447 -9.86 -26.86 -8.49
N LEU A 448 -10.24 -26.62 -7.22
CA LEU A 448 -9.75 -25.47 -6.46
C LEU A 448 -8.24 -25.53 -6.15
N ALA A 449 -7.70 -26.70 -5.81
CA ALA A 449 -6.28 -26.84 -5.50
C ALA A 449 -5.40 -26.54 -6.72
N SER A 450 -5.77 -27.06 -7.89
CA SER A 450 -5.06 -26.79 -9.15
C SER A 450 -5.18 -25.32 -9.57
N ALA A 451 -6.34 -24.69 -9.34
CA ALA A 451 -6.54 -23.28 -9.61
C ALA A 451 -5.63 -22.40 -8.72
N LEU A 452 -5.50 -22.74 -7.44
CA LEU A 452 -4.58 -22.06 -6.52
C LEU A 452 -3.12 -22.24 -6.91
N ASN A 453 -2.72 -23.43 -7.35
CA ASN A 453 -1.37 -23.66 -7.90
C ASN A 453 -1.10 -22.76 -9.11
N SER A 454 -2.08 -22.59 -10.01
CA SER A 454 -1.97 -21.66 -11.14
C SER A 454 -1.76 -20.20 -10.68
N VAL A 455 -2.43 -19.78 -9.62
CA VAL A 455 -2.20 -18.45 -9.00
C VAL A 455 -0.76 -18.34 -8.50
N TYR A 456 -0.25 -19.35 -7.78
CA TYR A 456 1.13 -19.32 -7.27
C TYR A 456 2.17 -19.38 -8.39
N TRP A 457 1.89 -20.05 -9.51
CA TRP A 457 2.75 -20.02 -10.70
C TRP A 457 2.85 -18.60 -11.28
N VAL A 458 1.75 -17.85 -11.31
CA VAL A 458 1.78 -16.45 -11.76
C VAL A 458 2.57 -15.59 -10.77
N ILE A 459 2.41 -15.81 -9.47
CA ILE A 459 3.21 -15.11 -8.44
C ILE A 459 4.71 -15.42 -8.63
N ALA A 460 5.06 -16.69 -8.88
CA ALA A 460 6.44 -17.08 -9.17
C ALA A 460 6.98 -16.36 -10.43
N GLY A 461 6.18 -16.30 -11.50
CA GLY A 461 6.52 -15.56 -12.73
C GLY A 461 6.76 -14.07 -12.51
N LEU A 462 5.92 -13.41 -11.67
CA LEU A 462 6.15 -12.03 -11.28
C LEU A 462 7.46 -11.86 -10.51
N LEU A 463 7.77 -12.75 -9.59
CA LEU A 463 9.01 -12.71 -8.80
C LEU A 463 10.25 -13.04 -9.65
N VAL A 464 10.15 -13.91 -10.66
CA VAL A 464 11.20 -14.10 -11.66
C VAL A 464 11.43 -12.80 -12.45
N THR A 465 10.37 -12.09 -12.83
CA THR A 465 10.48 -10.79 -13.49
C THR A 465 11.17 -9.77 -12.57
N VAL A 466 10.86 -9.75 -11.27
CA VAL A 466 11.56 -8.92 -10.27
C VAL A 466 13.04 -9.29 -10.20
N PHE A 467 13.37 -10.58 -10.16
CA PHE A 467 14.75 -11.05 -10.12
C PHE A 467 15.53 -10.61 -11.37
N VAL A 468 14.98 -10.85 -12.56
CA VAL A 468 15.60 -10.45 -13.84
C VAL A 468 15.75 -8.93 -13.93
N ALA A 469 14.71 -8.17 -13.61
CA ALA A 469 14.78 -6.70 -13.62
C ALA A 469 15.83 -6.17 -12.63
N THR A 470 16.00 -6.83 -11.47
CA THR A 470 17.04 -6.47 -10.49
C THR A 470 18.45 -6.68 -11.02
N MET A 471 18.66 -7.61 -11.96
CA MET A 471 19.98 -7.77 -12.63
C MET A 471 20.40 -6.53 -13.42
N PHE A 472 19.42 -5.74 -13.90
CA PHE A 472 19.67 -4.49 -14.63
C PHE A 472 19.70 -3.26 -13.71
N LEU A 473 19.44 -3.44 -12.41
CA LEU A 473 19.49 -2.34 -11.44
C LEU A 473 20.94 -1.89 -11.25
N ARG A 474 21.20 -0.63 -11.57
CA ARG A 474 22.52 -0.01 -11.35
C ARG A 474 22.68 0.35 -9.88
N GLU A 475 23.85 0.07 -9.33
CA GLU A 475 24.18 0.42 -7.96
C GLU A 475 24.78 1.83 -7.94
N ILE A 476 24.20 2.72 -7.13
CA ILE A 476 24.73 4.05 -6.87
C ILE A 476 25.06 4.16 -5.37
N PRO A 477 26.13 4.87 -4.99
CA PRO A 477 26.45 5.08 -3.58
C PRO A 477 25.27 5.64 -2.80
N LEU A 478 25.07 5.17 -1.59
CA LEU A 478 24.05 5.73 -0.71
C LEU A 478 24.44 7.13 -0.26
N ARG A 479 23.52 8.07 -0.36
CA ARG A 479 23.72 9.43 0.13
C ARG A 479 23.95 9.42 1.64
N ARG A 480 25.07 10.00 2.09
CA ARG A 480 25.42 10.09 3.51
C ARG A 480 24.81 11.32 4.20
N SER A 481 24.48 12.37 3.44
CA SER A 481 23.84 13.58 3.96
C SER A 481 22.99 14.26 2.90
N ASN A 482 21.97 15.01 3.34
CA ASN A 482 21.14 15.84 2.45
C ASN A 482 21.81 17.21 2.12
N VAL A 483 23.01 17.46 2.59
CA VAL A 483 23.74 18.74 2.46
C VAL A 483 24.74 18.71 1.29
N GLU A 484 25.21 17.52 0.89
CA GLU A 484 26.24 17.39 -0.15
C GLU A 484 25.81 17.81 -1.57
N ASP A 485 24.50 17.88 -1.85
CA ASP A 485 23.98 18.27 -3.17
C ASP A 485 23.91 19.80 -3.36
N GLN A 486 24.05 20.62 -2.32
CA GLN A 486 24.09 22.08 -2.46
C GLN A 486 25.46 22.60 -2.87
N ALA A 487 26.52 21.91 -2.49
CA ALA A 487 27.91 22.28 -2.83
C ALA A 487 28.33 21.86 -4.27
N ALA A 488 27.54 21.02 -4.94
CA ALA A 488 27.80 20.61 -6.32
C ALA A 488 27.06 21.48 -7.37
N LEU A 489 26.25 22.45 -6.91
CA LEU A 489 25.50 23.39 -7.74
C LEU A 489 26.01 24.84 -7.64
N GLU A 490 27.01 25.12 -6.75
CA GLU A 490 27.86 26.31 -6.73
C GLU A 490 29.17 26.05 -7.51
#